data_5665f823a696c9ec2f5e4349852499bd
#
_entry.id   5665f823a696c9ec2f5e4349852499bd
#
_cell.length_a   1.000
_cell.length_b   1.000
_cell.length_c   1.000
_cell.angle_alpha   90.00
_cell.angle_beta   90.00
_cell.angle_gamma   90.00
#
_symmetry.space_group_name_H-M   'P 1'
#
loop_
_entity.id
_entity.type
_entity.pdbx_description
1 polymer ?
#
loop_
_entity_poly.entity_id
_entity_poly.type
_entity_poly.pdbx_seq_one_letter_code
_entity_poly.pdbx_strand_id
1 'polypeptide(L)'
;MQNSTNMRILELLRFLYERTDENHPATVSDIIAHLNGKGIQAVRQTVYADTNALIDAGIDIVVVKSTQNQYFMGSRLFEYPELKMLTDAVASSKIISAKKSEELVQKLCRLTSTHQAEQLQKFAALSSRVKPHNEKVYYIIDNIQTAIGNHQQIRFQYYEYTQEKKKILKHDGYYYVVNPYALEWKNDHYYLIGFSLKHQKIAHFRVDRLTSVENLETYFMPIEGFDVASYTCLLYTSDAAD
;
A
#
# COMPACT_ATOMS: atom_id res chain seq x y z
N MET A 1 13.98 12.46 36.07
CA MET A 1 13.04 13.51 35.64
C MET A 1 12.98 13.68 34.11
N GLN A 2 14.11 13.70 33.39
CA GLN A 2 14.13 13.90 31.93
C GLN A 2 13.37 12.82 31.13
N ASN A 3 13.47 11.54 31.51
CA ASN A 3 12.73 10.45 30.87
C ASN A 3 11.21 10.59 30.99
N SER A 4 10.71 11.14 32.09
CA SER A 4 9.26 11.34 32.32
C SER A 4 8.68 12.44 31.42
N THR A 5 9.43 13.53 31.17
CA THR A 5 9.00 14.62 30.29
C THR A 5 8.99 14.19 28.84
N ASN A 6 10.04 13.48 28.38
CA ASN A 6 10.12 12.99 27.00
C ASN A 6 8.97 11.99 26.72
N MET A 7 8.68 11.08 27.63
CA MET A 7 7.55 10.14 27.50
C MET A 7 6.22 10.88 27.42
N ARG A 8 6.04 11.97 28.21
CA ARG A 8 4.81 12.76 28.18
C ARG A 8 4.62 13.47 26.85
N ILE A 9 5.65 14.09 26.32
CA ILE A 9 5.58 14.78 25.02
C ILE A 9 5.28 13.80 23.89
N LEU A 10 5.95 12.63 23.87
CA LEU A 10 5.71 11.61 22.85
C LEU A 10 4.28 11.03 22.93
N GLU A 11 3.76 10.78 24.14
CA GLU A 11 2.40 10.28 24.30
C GLU A 11 1.35 11.36 24.00
N LEU A 12 1.63 12.64 24.30
CA LEU A 12 0.81 13.77 23.87
C LEU A 12 0.74 13.85 22.34
N LEU A 13 1.88 13.80 21.67
CA LEU A 13 1.92 13.82 20.20
C LEU A 13 1.14 12.65 19.60
N ARG A 14 1.36 11.45 20.15
CA ARG A 14 0.63 10.25 19.73
C ARG A 14 -0.87 10.39 19.92
N PHE A 15 -1.30 10.89 21.08
CA PHE A 15 -2.71 11.12 21.35
C PHE A 15 -3.33 12.10 20.35
N LEU A 16 -2.69 13.24 20.10
CA LEU A 16 -3.18 14.22 19.14
C LEU A 16 -3.23 13.62 17.72
N TYR A 17 -2.20 12.89 17.33
CA TYR A 17 -2.16 12.26 16.00
C TYR A 17 -3.24 11.19 15.83
N GLU A 18 -3.44 10.31 16.81
CA GLU A 18 -4.35 9.17 16.70
C GLU A 18 -5.82 9.52 17.00
N ARG A 19 -6.06 10.54 17.87
CA ARG A 19 -7.39 10.76 18.45
C ARG A 19 -8.07 12.04 18.01
N THR A 20 -7.37 12.95 17.35
CA THR A 20 -7.94 14.25 17.02
C THR A 20 -7.93 14.52 15.52
N ASP A 21 -8.87 15.30 15.06
CA ASP A 21 -9.00 15.92 13.75
C ASP A 21 -9.82 17.20 13.88
N GLU A 22 -10.07 17.90 12.77
CA GLU A 22 -10.84 19.16 12.76
C GLU A 22 -12.25 19.04 13.34
N ASN A 23 -12.88 17.85 13.20
CA ASN A 23 -14.23 17.58 13.70
C ASN A 23 -14.23 16.99 15.11
N HIS A 24 -13.09 16.51 15.58
CA HIS A 24 -12.91 15.87 16.89
C HIS A 24 -11.69 16.44 17.62
N PRO A 25 -11.71 17.75 17.95
CA PRO A 25 -10.63 18.35 18.70
C PRO A 25 -10.69 17.91 20.18
N ALA A 26 -9.53 17.84 20.83
CA ALA A 26 -9.43 17.48 22.25
C ALA A 26 -9.24 18.71 23.13
N THR A 27 -9.88 18.75 24.29
CA THR A 27 -9.63 19.75 25.34
C THR A 27 -8.37 19.41 26.14
N VAL A 28 -7.83 20.38 26.89
CA VAL A 28 -6.75 20.14 27.85
C VAL A 28 -7.14 19.08 28.88
N SER A 29 -8.41 19.03 29.27
CA SER A 29 -8.92 18.04 30.21
C SER A 29 -8.88 16.63 29.65
N ASP A 30 -9.21 16.46 28.36
CA ASP A 30 -9.15 15.16 27.66
C ASP A 30 -7.70 14.66 27.57
N ILE A 31 -6.76 15.57 27.23
CA ILE A 31 -5.33 15.27 27.18
C ILE A 31 -4.82 14.83 28.55
N ILE A 32 -5.15 15.56 29.61
CA ILE A 32 -4.75 15.22 30.99
C ILE A 32 -5.33 13.85 31.39
N ALA A 33 -6.61 13.61 31.12
CA ALA A 33 -7.25 12.34 31.41
C ALA A 33 -6.56 11.16 30.70
N HIS A 34 -6.22 11.35 29.41
CA HIS A 34 -5.48 10.34 28.65
C HIS A 34 -4.09 10.05 29.25
N LEU A 35 -3.29 11.09 29.50
CA LEU A 35 -1.94 10.94 30.06
C LEU A 35 -1.96 10.28 31.43
N ASN A 36 -2.85 10.71 32.30
CA ASN A 36 -3.02 10.12 33.63
C ASN A 36 -3.47 8.65 33.55
N GLY A 37 -4.35 8.31 32.61
CA GLY A 37 -4.76 6.93 32.33
C GLY A 37 -3.60 6.02 31.86
N LYS A 38 -2.53 6.63 31.31
CA LYS A 38 -1.27 5.95 30.98
C LYS A 38 -0.24 5.94 32.13
N GLY A 39 -0.61 6.47 33.31
CA GLY A 39 0.31 6.59 34.44
C GLY A 39 1.32 7.74 34.30
N ILE A 40 1.08 8.65 33.36
CA ILE A 40 1.94 9.83 33.11
C ILE A 40 1.27 11.04 33.77
N GLN A 41 1.85 11.56 34.84
CA GLN A 41 1.33 12.72 35.53
C GLN A 41 1.39 13.96 34.65
N ALA A 42 0.26 14.64 34.48
CA ALA A 42 0.13 15.85 33.70
C ALA A 42 -0.80 16.85 34.39
N VAL A 43 -0.43 18.12 34.31
CA VAL A 43 -1.23 19.27 34.75
C VAL A 43 -1.37 20.27 33.59
N ARG A 44 -2.32 21.19 33.70
CA ARG A 44 -2.59 22.16 32.61
C ARG A 44 -1.34 22.90 32.11
N GLN A 45 -0.49 23.36 33.03
CA GLN A 45 0.74 24.08 32.66
C GLN A 45 1.70 23.22 31.85
N THR A 46 1.85 21.93 32.22
CA THR A 46 2.73 21.03 31.48
C THR A 46 2.18 20.68 30.11
N VAL A 47 0.84 20.51 29.96
CA VAL A 47 0.22 20.29 28.64
C VAL A 47 0.42 21.49 27.73
N TYR A 48 0.24 22.72 28.23
CA TYR A 48 0.50 23.93 27.43
C TYR A 48 1.96 24.02 27.01
N ALA A 49 2.89 23.79 27.93
CA ALA A 49 4.32 23.84 27.62
C ALA A 49 4.72 22.78 26.60
N ASP A 50 4.25 21.55 26.76
CA ASP A 50 4.55 20.44 25.83
C ASP A 50 3.92 20.68 24.46
N THR A 51 2.69 21.19 24.38
CA THR A 51 2.01 21.52 23.11
C THR A 51 2.78 22.63 22.37
N ASN A 52 3.19 23.69 23.09
CA ASN A 52 3.99 24.75 22.49
C ASN A 52 5.34 24.22 21.99
N ALA A 53 6.00 23.35 22.77
CA ALA A 53 7.26 22.74 22.35
C ALA A 53 7.11 21.89 21.07
N LEU A 54 5.98 21.19 20.91
CA LEU A 54 5.67 20.45 19.68
C LEU A 54 5.43 21.40 18.49
N ILE A 55 4.70 22.50 18.71
CA ILE A 55 4.47 23.54 17.69
C ILE A 55 5.80 24.19 17.28
N ASP A 56 6.64 24.56 18.26
CA ASP A 56 7.96 25.14 18.00
C ASP A 56 8.90 24.16 17.26
N ALA A 57 8.70 22.85 17.45
CA ALA A 57 9.40 21.80 16.72
C ALA A 57 8.85 21.56 15.31
N GLY A 58 7.84 22.33 14.87
CA GLY A 58 7.29 22.26 13.52
C GLY A 58 6.12 21.27 13.38
N ILE A 59 5.57 20.75 14.47
CA ILE A 59 4.36 19.92 14.42
C ILE A 59 3.14 20.84 14.27
N ASP A 60 2.35 20.60 13.24
CA ASP A 60 1.15 21.39 12.94
C ASP A 60 0.00 21.01 13.86
N ILE A 61 -0.05 21.64 15.02
CA ILE A 61 -1.13 21.51 16.00
C ILE A 61 -1.99 22.78 15.95
N VAL A 62 -3.23 22.62 15.55
CA VAL A 62 -4.19 23.73 15.54
C VAL A 62 -4.79 23.93 16.92
N VAL A 63 -4.78 25.19 17.37
CA VAL A 63 -5.36 25.60 18.65
C VAL A 63 -6.62 26.42 18.41
N VAL A 64 -7.77 25.85 18.74
CA VAL A 64 -9.04 26.57 18.70
C VAL A 64 -9.26 27.22 20.06
N LYS A 65 -9.18 28.56 20.07
CA LYS A 65 -9.37 29.38 21.29
C LYS A 65 -10.87 29.45 21.62
N SER A 66 -11.23 28.94 22.78
CA SER A 66 -12.56 29.06 23.35
C SER A 66 -12.46 29.17 24.87
N THR A 67 -13.57 29.06 25.61
CA THR A 67 -13.55 28.98 27.09
C THR A 67 -12.62 27.89 27.61
N GLN A 68 -12.47 26.81 26.85
CA GLN A 68 -11.41 25.80 27.01
C GLN A 68 -10.74 25.62 25.65
N ASN A 69 -9.42 25.89 25.60
CA ASN A 69 -8.68 25.64 24.36
C ASN A 69 -8.82 24.19 23.92
N GLN A 70 -9.06 24.02 22.64
CA GLN A 70 -9.14 22.71 21.97
C GLN A 70 -7.98 22.57 21.00
N TYR A 71 -7.49 21.37 20.85
CA TYR A 71 -6.30 21.02 20.08
C TYR A 71 -6.60 19.88 19.13
N PHE A 72 -6.10 19.99 17.90
CA PHE A 72 -6.12 18.88 16.97
C PHE A 72 -4.92 18.93 16.03
N MET A 73 -4.57 17.78 15.44
CA MET A 73 -3.53 17.67 14.43
C MET A 73 -4.01 18.33 13.13
N GLY A 74 -3.36 19.43 12.71
CA GLY A 74 -3.76 20.23 11.55
C GLY A 74 -3.40 19.54 10.24
N SER A 75 -2.16 19.08 10.08
CA SER A 75 -1.69 18.40 8.86
C SER A 75 -1.23 16.98 9.17
N ARG A 76 -1.35 16.12 8.17
CA ARG A 76 -0.88 14.73 8.15
C ARG A 76 -0.15 14.45 6.85
N LEU A 77 0.52 13.29 6.78
CA LEU A 77 1.22 12.87 5.55
C LEU A 77 0.25 12.77 4.35
N PHE A 78 -0.98 12.35 4.61
CA PHE A 78 -2.07 12.29 3.63
C PHE A 78 -3.29 13.01 4.16
N GLU A 79 -3.97 13.72 3.29
CA GLU A 79 -5.30 14.25 3.56
C GLU A 79 -6.36 13.13 3.51
N TYR A 80 -7.48 13.35 4.19
CA TYR A 80 -8.56 12.35 4.24
C TYR A 80 -9.08 11.92 2.85
N PRO A 81 -9.29 12.83 1.86
CA PRO A 81 -9.69 12.43 0.51
C PRO A 81 -8.65 11.53 -0.19
N GLU A 82 -7.36 11.79 0.02
CA GLU A 82 -6.28 10.97 -0.56
C GLU A 82 -6.28 9.57 0.03
N LEU A 83 -6.41 9.44 1.37
CA LEU A 83 -6.53 8.15 2.03
C LEU A 83 -7.79 7.40 1.58
N LYS A 84 -8.89 8.13 1.34
CA LYS A 84 -10.12 7.53 0.80
C LYS A 84 -9.89 6.93 -0.58
N MET A 85 -9.21 7.66 -1.49
CA MET A 85 -8.87 7.16 -2.83
C MET A 85 -7.96 5.93 -2.77
N LEU A 86 -6.92 5.96 -1.92
CA LEU A 86 -6.01 4.83 -1.72
C LEU A 86 -6.74 3.61 -1.16
N THR A 87 -7.61 3.83 -0.18
CA THR A 87 -8.41 2.76 0.44
C THR A 87 -9.37 2.13 -0.58
N ASP A 88 -10.05 2.94 -1.39
CA ASP A 88 -10.93 2.45 -2.44
C ASP A 88 -10.16 1.69 -3.53
N ALA A 89 -8.99 2.16 -3.93
CA ALA A 89 -8.12 1.46 -4.89
C ALA A 89 -7.73 0.07 -4.37
N VAL A 90 -7.33 -0.04 -3.09
CA VAL A 90 -7.03 -1.31 -2.44
C VAL A 90 -8.27 -2.20 -2.35
N ALA A 91 -9.41 -1.64 -1.93
CA ALA A 91 -10.65 -2.40 -1.75
C ALA A 91 -11.21 -2.90 -3.09
N SER A 92 -11.09 -2.14 -4.18
CA SER A 92 -11.61 -2.50 -5.51
C SER A 92 -10.66 -3.38 -6.33
N SER A 93 -9.38 -3.44 -5.97
CA SER A 93 -8.36 -4.19 -6.72
C SER A 93 -8.71 -5.67 -6.86
N LYS A 94 -8.64 -6.19 -8.09
CA LYS A 94 -8.88 -7.61 -8.41
C LYS A 94 -7.67 -8.51 -8.18
N ILE A 95 -6.49 -7.96 -7.99
CA ILE A 95 -5.27 -8.74 -7.78
C ILE A 95 -4.96 -8.96 -6.31
N ILE A 96 -5.46 -8.07 -5.44
CA ILE A 96 -5.21 -8.12 -4.00
C ILE A 96 -6.19 -9.08 -3.33
N SER A 97 -5.68 -10.09 -2.59
CA SER A 97 -6.53 -11.02 -1.83
C SER A 97 -7.36 -10.29 -0.76
N ALA A 98 -8.46 -10.90 -0.31
CA ALA A 98 -9.32 -10.31 0.73
C ALA A 98 -8.52 -9.98 1.99
N LYS A 99 -7.75 -10.95 2.51
CA LYS A 99 -6.91 -10.80 3.69
C LYS A 99 -5.89 -9.65 3.53
N LYS A 100 -5.20 -9.61 2.38
CA LYS A 100 -4.20 -8.57 2.13
C LYS A 100 -4.82 -7.19 1.95
N SER A 101 -6.00 -7.10 1.36
CA SER A 101 -6.76 -5.84 1.28
C SER A 101 -7.09 -5.32 2.67
N GLU A 102 -7.57 -6.18 3.55
CA GLU A 102 -7.87 -5.80 4.94
C GLU A 102 -6.62 -5.31 5.68
N GLU A 103 -5.50 -6.06 5.59
CA GLU A 103 -4.22 -5.64 6.17
C GLU A 103 -3.75 -4.27 5.65
N LEU A 104 -3.88 -4.02 4.34
CA LEU A 104 -3.47 -2.75 3.73
C LEU A 104 -4.40 -1.60 4.15
N VAL A 105 -5.71 -1.82 4.17
CA VAL A 105 -6.68 -0.84 4.66
C VAL A 105 -6.39 -0.49 6.12
N GLN A 106 -6.12 -1.48 6.97
CA GLN A 106 -5.75 -1.23 8.37
C GLN A 106 -4.46 -0.40 8.49
N LYS A 107 -3.46 -0.62 7.61
CA LYS A 107 -2.24 0.21 7.59
C LYS A 107 -2.53 1.64 7.16
N LEU A 108 -3.35 1.85 6.11
CA LEU A 108 -3.77 3.18 5.67
C LEU A 108 -4.56 3.92 6.78
N CYS A 109 -5.42 3.22 7.50
CA CYS A 109 -6.16 3.77 8.63
C CYS A 109 -5.28 4.29 9.78
N ARG A 110 -4.04 3.79 9.93
CA ARG A 110 -3.09 4.32 10.92
C ARG A 110 -2.49 5.68 10.54
N LEU A 111 -2.70 6.14 9.33
CA LEU A 111 -2.20 7.43 8.84
C LEU A 111 -3.16 8.59 9.10
N THR A 112 -4.27 8.33 9.77
CA THR A 112 -5.29 9.33 10.11
C THR A 112 -5.83 9.15 11.54
N SER A 113 -6.79 10.00 11.95
CA SER A 113 -7.45 9.86 13.25
C SER A 113 -8.29 8.58 13.32
N THR A 114 -8.53 8.07 14.53
CA THR A 114 -9.41 6.91 14.74
C THR A 114 -10.82 7.14 14.21
N HIS A 115 -11.32 8.37 14.29
CA HIS A 115 -12.66 8.73 13.79
C HIS A 115 -12.74 8.65 12.26
N GLN A 116 -11.75 9.19 11.57
CA GLN A 116 -11.65 9.10 10.11
C GLN A 116 -11.34 7.67 9.67
N ALA A 117 -10.52 6.93 10.42
CA ALA A 117 -10.20 5.53 10.15
C ALA A 117 -11.45 4.64 10.18
N GLU A 118 -12.34 4.83 11.16
CA GLU A 118 -13.62 4.09 11.22
C GLU A 118 -14.50 4.32 9.98
N GLN A 119 -14.52 5.56 9.48
CA GLN A 119 -15.25 5.87 8.24
C GLN A 119 -14.63 5.17 7.04
N LEU A 120 -13.28 5.22 6.89
CA LEU A 120 -12.57 4.53 5.80
C LEU A 120 -12.84 3.02 5.81
N GLN A 121 -12.82 2.37 6.97
CA GLN A 121 -13.09 0.94 7.12
C GLN A 121 -14.52 0.58 6.71
N LYS A 122 -15.52 1.37 7.12
CA LYS A 122 -16.91 1.16 6.73
C LYS A 122 -17.09 1.23 5.21
N PHE A 123 -16.48 2.21 4.56
CA PHE A 123 -16.55 2.35 3.10
C PHE A 123 -15.81 1.22 2.37
N ALA A 124 -14.63 0.82 2.85
CA ALA A 124 -13.89 -0.29 2.27
C ALA A 124 -14.68 -1.61 2.30
N ALA A 125 -15.39 -1.87 3.41
CA ALA A 125 -16.24 -3.06 3.55
C ALA A 125 -17.40 -3.08 2.55
N LEU A 126 -17.99 -1.93 2.22
CA LEU A 126 -19.06 -1.82 1.22
C LEU A 126 -18.55 -2.01 -0.21
N SER A 127 -17.30 -1.66 -0.48
CA SER A 127 -16.69 -1.71 -1.81
C SER A 127 -16.03 -3.05 -2.12
N SER A 128 -16.04 -4.01 -1.18
CA SER A 128 -15.35 -5.29 -1.34
C SER A 128 -16.01 -6.13 -2.45
N ARG A 129 -15.27 -6.32 -3.55
CA ARG A 129 -15.64 -7.24 -4.64
C ARG A 129 -15.16 -8.65 -4.32
N VAL A 130 -15.59 -9.62 -5.14
CA VAL A 130 -15.05 -10.98 -5.06
C VAL A 130 -13.53 -10.93 -5.28
N LYS A 131 -12.79 -11.28 -4.25
CA LYS A 131 -11.33 -11.22 -4.21
C LYS A 131 -10.70 -12.58 -4.54
N PRO A 132 -9.52 -12.59 -5.19
CA PRO A 132 -8.79 -13.84 -5.41
C PRO A 132 -8.22 -14.37 -4.09
N HIS A 133 -8.04 -15.69 -4.03
CA HIS A 133 -7.40 -16.35 -2.89
C HIS A 133 -5.87 -16.47 -3.03
N ASN A 134 -5.29 -15.95 -4.11
CA ASN A 134 -3.86 -16.12 -4.39
C ASN A 134 -3.01 -15.08 -3.66
N GLU A 135 -2.50 -15.42 -2.49
CA GLU A 135 -1.58 -14.58 -1.72
C GLU A 135 -0.13 -14.60 -2.28
N LYS A 136 0.20 -15.54 -3.16
CA LYS A 136 1.56 -15.68 -3.71
C LYS A 136 1.91 -14.60 -4.73
N VAL A 137 0.93 -13.87 -5.26
CA VAL A 137 1.13 -12.84 -6.30
C VAL A 137 2.15 -11.77 -5.86
N TYR A 138 2.16 -11.40 -4.58
CA TYR A 138 3.13 -10.43 -4.04
C TYR A 138 4.56 -10.90 -4.14
N TYR A 139 4.80 -12.15 -3.75
CA TYR A 139 6.14 -12.76 -3.85
C TYR A 139 6.57 -12.93 -5.30
N ILE A 140 5.63 -13.21 -6.19
CA ILE A 140 5.90 -13.31 -7.63
C ILE A 140 6.31 -11.94 -8.18
N ILE A 141 5.60 -10.87 -7.82
CA ILE A 141 5.92 -9.50 -8.23
C ILE A 141 7.31 -9.12 -7.71
N ASP A 142 7.61 -9.37 -6.44
CA ASP A 142 8.88 -9.07 -5.81
C ASP A 142 10.04 -9.81 -6.49
N ASN A 143 9.88 -11.12 -6.73
CA ASN A 143 10.86 -11.93 -7.46
C ASN A 143 11.12 -11.39 -8.87
N ILE A 144 10.06 -11.02 -9.60
CA ILE A 144 10.20 -10.47 -10.95
C ILE A 144 10.90 -9.10 -10.91
N GLN A 145 10.55 -8.21 -9.98
CA GLN A 145 11.21 -6.91 -9.83
C GLN A 145 12.70 -7.07 -9.51
N THR A 146 13.02 -8.00 -8.62
CA THR A 146 14.41 -8.34 -8.28
C THR A 146 15.17 -8.84 -9.51
N ALA A 147 14.57 -9.72 -10.29
CA ALA A 147 15.17 -10.25 -11.51
C ALA A 147 15.39 -9.17 -12.58
N ILE A 148 14.43 -8.25 -12.75
CA ILE A 148 14.57 -7.09 -13.64
C ILE A 148 15.76 -6.23 -13.20
N GLY A 149 15.83 -5.86 -11.93
CA GLY A 149 16.90 -5.02 -11.39
C GLY A 149 18.28 -5.63 -11.51
N ASN A 150 18.38 -6.95 -11.41
CA ASN A 150 19.64 -7.71 -11.52
C ASN A 150 19.94 -8.22 -12.94
N HIS A 151 19.08 -7.98 -13.92
CA HIS A 151 19.17 -8.56 -15.27
C HIS A 151 19.25 -10.09 -15.26
N GLN A 152 18.54 -10.74 -14.35
CA GLN A 152 18.48 -12.19 -14.20
C GLN A 152 17.32 -12.77 -14.98
N GLN A 153 17.56 -13.94 -15.59
CA GLN A 153 16.49 -14.73 -16.18
C GLN A 153 15.56 -15.27 -15.10
N ILE A 154 14.30 -15.44 -15.44
CA ILE A 154 13.33 -16.13 -14.59
C ILE A 154 12.78 -17.35 -15.30
N ARG A 155 12.42 -18.38 -14.53
CA ARG A 155 11.62 -19.48 -15.04
C ARG A 155 10.31 -19.59 -14.26
N PHE A 156 9.27 -20.03 -14.95
CA PHE A 156 7.96 -20.23 -14.35
C PHE A 156 7.10 -21.18 -15.17
N GLN A 157 6.05 -21.72 -14.54
CA GLN A 157 4.95 -22.39 -15.23
C GLN A 157 3.78 -21.43 -15.37
N TYR A 158 3.02 -21.57 -16.45
CA TYR A 158 1.88 -20.73 -16.76
C TYR A 158 0.60 -21.57 -16.79
N TYR A 159 -0.47 -21.10 -16.13
CA TYR A 159 -1.74 -21.79 -16.12
C TYR A 159 -2.86 -20.96 -16.71
N GLU A 160 -3.89 -21.63 -17.15
CA GLU A 160 -5.16 -21.03 -17.55
C GLU A 160 -6.32 -21.68 -16.82
N TYR A 161 -7.47 -21.04 -16.86
CA TYR A 161 -8.70 -21.59 -16.29
C TYR A 161 -9.53 -22.23 -17.39
N THR A 162 -10.05 -23.43 -17.12
CA THR A 162 -11.08 -24.04 -17.96
C THR A 162 -12.42 -23.32 -17.79
N GLN A 163 -13.39 -23.68 -18.64
CA GLN A 163 -14.79 -23.22 -18.50
C GLN A 163 -15.37 -23.58 -17.12
N GLU A 164 -14.92 -24.68 -16.52
CA GLU A 164 -15.28 -25.12 -15.17
C GLU A 164 -14.49 -24.40 -14.05
N LYS A 165 -13.71 -23.36 -14.37
CA LYS A 165 -12.84 -22.62 -13.44
C LYS A 165 -11.75 -23.47 -12.76
N LYS A 166 -11.36 -24.60 -13.35
CA LYS A 166 -10.22 -25.41 -12.91
C LYS A 166 -8.93 -24.84 -13.51
N LYS A 167 -7.84 -24.85 -12.72
CA LYS A 167 -6.51 -24.45 -13.17
C LYS A 167 -5.87 -25.61 -13.94
N ILE A 168 -5.41 -25.35 -15.16
CA ILE A 168 -4.65 -26.29 -15.98
C ILE A 168 -3.34 -25.62 -16.40
N LEU A 169 -2.23 -26.30 -16.19
CA LEU A 169 -0.93 -25.84 -16.67
C LEU A 169 -0.89 -25.90 -18.19
N LYS A 170 -0.46 -24.80 -18.82
CA LYS A 170 -0.24 -24.75 -20.26
C LYS A 170 0.93 -25.64 -20.67
N HIS A 171 0.82 -26.24 -21.85
CA HIS A 171 1.85 -27.09 -22.46
C HIS A 171 2.38 -28.16 -21.49
N ASP A 172 1.47 -28.90 -20.83
CA ASP A 172 1.80 -30.03 -19.93
C ASP A 172 2.77 -29.63 -18.81
N GLY A 173 2.65 -28.40 -18.29
CA GLY A 173 3.51 -27.91 -17.22
C GLY A 173 4.90 -27.44 -17.66
N TYR A 174 5.05 -27.06 -18.93
CA TYR A 174 6.31 -26.53 -19.47
C TYR A 174 6.78 -25.33 -18.66
N TYR A 175 8.09 -25.32 -18.36
CA TYR A 175 8.78 -24.18 -17.74
C TYR A 175 9.21 -23.17 -18.80
N TYR A 176 8.60 -22.00 -18.77
CA TYR A 176 9.03 -20.87 -19.59
C TYR A 176 10.25 -20.22 -18.98
N VAL A 177 11.27 -19.95 -19.78
CA VAL A 177 12.41 -19.12 -19.41
C VAL A 177 12.28 -17.78 -20.14
N VAL A 178 12.39 -16.70 -19.39
CA VAL A 178 12.15 -15.34 -19.88
C VAL A 178 13.21 -14.39 -19.34
N ASN A 179 13.70 -13.49 -20.20
CA ASN A 179 14.46 -12.32 -19.80
C ASN A 179 13.45 -11.23 -19.43
N PRO A 180 13.21 -10.92 -18.16
CA PRO A 180 12.19 -9.96 -17.73
C PRO A 180 12.68 -8.54 -17.96
N TYR A 181 11.85 -7.70 -18.62
CA TYR A 181 12.17 -6.29 -18.89
C TYR A 181 11.33 -5.33 -18.08
N ALA A 182 10.05 -5.62 -17.91
CA ALA A 182 9.15 -4.75 -17.14
C ALA A 182 7.98 -5.51 -16.52
N LEU A 183 7.42 -4.89 -15.48
CA LEU A 183 6.09 -5.19 -14.96
C LEU A 183 5.15 -4.04 -15.30
N GLU A 184 4.11 -4.32 -16.06
CA GLU A 184 3.10 -3.36 -16.48
C GLU A 184 1.78 -3.59 -15.75
N TRP A 185 1.17 -2.51 -15.27
CA TRP A 185 -0.18 -2.55 -14.68
C TRP A 185 -1.21 -2.18 -15.74
N LYS A 186 -2.06 -3.13 -16.13
CA LYS A 186 -3.11 -2.92 -17.13
C LYS A 186 -4.39 -3.68 -16.75
N ASN A 187 -5.55 -3.02 -16.85
CA ASN A 187 -6.86 -3.64 -16.63
C ASN A 187 -6.96 -4.45 -15.33
N ASP A 188 -6.53 -3.85 -14.21
CA ASP A 188 -6.50 -4.49 -12.87
C ASP A 188 -5.59 -5.74 -12.76
N HIS A 189 -4.61 -5.89 -13.65
CA HIS A 189 -3.64 -7.00 -13.61
C HIS A 189 -2.22 -6.52 -13.86
N TYR A 190 -1.26 -7.22 -13.27
CA TYR A 190 0.15 -7.07 -13.66
C TYR A 190 0.47 -7.99 -14.83
N TYR A 191 1.23 -7.46 -15.77
CA TYR A 191 1.79 -8.18 -16.90
C TYR A 191 3.32 -8.14 -16.82
N LEU A 192 3.94 -9.30 -16.87
CA LEU A 192 5.35 -9.42 -17.11
C LEU A 192 5.61 -9.28 -18.60
N ILE A 193 6.43 -8.30 -18.98
CA ILE A 193 6.92 -8.10 -20.34
C ILE A 193 8.37 -8.58 -20.38
N GLY A 194 8.70 -9.43 -21.33
CA GLY A 194 10.07 -9.94 -21.47
C GLY A 194 10.29 -10.76 -22.72
N PHE A 195 11.55 -11.05 -23.02
CA PHE A 195 11.92 -11.91 -24.14
C PHE A 195 11.77 -13.37 -23.76
N SER A 196 10.89 -14.08 -24.42
CA SER A 196 10.64 -15.50 -24.19
C SER A 196 11.60 -16.35 -25.01
N LEU A 197 12.41 -17.17 -24.32
CA LEU A 197 13.35 -18.08 -25.01
C LEU A 197 12.62 -19.16 -25.80
N LYS A 198 11.42 -19.56 -25.35
CA LYS A 198 10.58 -20.52 -26.08
C LYS A 198 10.07 -19.96 -27.40
N HIS A 199 9.58 -18.72 -27.38
CA HIS A 199 8.94 -18.10 -28.54
C HIS A 199 9.88 -17.24 -29.37
N GLN A 200 11.14 -17.02 -28.91
CA GLN A 200 12.16 -16.18 -29.57
C GLN A 200 11.65 -14.77 -29.91
N LYS A 201 10.79 -14.21 -29.06
CA LYS A 201 10.20 -12.88 -29.20
C LYS A 201 9.80 -12.27 -27.86
N ILE A 202 9.53 -10.98 -27.86
CA ILE A 202 8.91 -10.32 -26.72
C ILE A 202 7.51 -10.90 -26.53
N ALA A 203 7.21 -11.25 -25.30
CA ALA A 203 5.94 -11.80 -24.88
C ALA A 203 5.48 -11.13 -23.59
N HIS A 204 4.19 -11.19 -23.33
CA HIS A 204 3.59 -10.70 -22.09
C HIS A 204 2.82 -11.82 -21.40
N PHE A 205 2.94 -11.88 -20.07
CA PHE A 205 2.34 -12.92 -19.26
C PHE A 205 1.61 -12.28 -18.08
N ARG A 206 0.38 -12.66 -17.84
CA ARG A 206 -0.35 -12.20 -16.65
C ARG A 206 0.29 -12.81 -15.39
N VAL A 207 0.70 -11.95 -14.47
CA VAL A 207 1.42 -12.34 -13.26
C VAL A 207 0.58 -13.23 -12.34
N ASP A 208 -0.74 -12.99 -12.28
CA ASP A 208 -1.68 -13.81 -11.50
C ASP A 208 -1.85 -15.24 -12.04
N ARG A 209 -1.33 -15.53 -13.24
CA ARG A 209 -1.33 -16.87 -13.87
C ARG A 209 0.04 -17.56 -13.84
N LEU A 210 1.02 -16.93 -13.20
CA LEU A 210 2.33 -17.55 -13.00
C LEU A 210 2.31 -18.45 -11.76
N THR A 211 3.07 -19.54 -11.83
CA THR A 211 3.34 -20.41 -10.68
C THR A 211 4.76 -20.94 -10.77
N SER A 212 5.31 -21.39 -9.64
CA SER A 212 6.67 -21.92 -9.56
C SER A 212 7.71 -20.94 -10.15
N VAL A 213 7.58 -19.65 -9.78
CA VAL A 213 8.48 -18.59 -10.27
C VAL A 213 9.80 -18.68 -9.52
N GLU A 214 10.89 -18.74 -10.26
CA GLU A 214 12.25 -18.80 -9.74
C GLU A 214 13.17 -17.87 -10.53
N ASN A 215 14.04 -17.15 -9.83
CA ASN A 215 15.11 -16.37 -10.43
C ASN A 215 16.29 -17.31 -10.70
N LEU A 216 16.79 -17.28 -11.94
CA LEU A 216 17.92 -18.11 -12.35
C LEU A 216 19.24 -17.37 -12.09
N GLU A 217 20.32 -18.11 -11.91
CA GLU A 217 21.67 -17.53 -11.83
C GLU A 217 22.22 -17.08 -13.20
N THR A 218 21.41 -17.21 -14.26
CA THR A 218 21.77 -16.79 -15.62
C THR A 218 21.35 -15.33 -15.81
N TYR A 219 22.29 -14.52 -16.29
CA TYR A 219 22.11 -13.11 -16.60
C TYR A 219 21.87 -12.92 -18.10
N PHE A 220 21.14 -11.86 -18.44
CA PHE A 220 20.90 -11.49 -19.85
C PHE A 220 21.34 -10.05 -20.10
N MET A 221 21.70 -9.78 -21.35
CA MET A 221 21.89 -8.41 -21.82
C MET A 221 20.54 -7.90 -22.34
N PRO A 222 20.08 -6.72 -21.90
CA PRO A 222 18.89 -6.09 -22.48
C PRO A 222 19.04 -5.92 -23.99
N ILE A 223 17.93 -6.04 -24.73
CA ILE A 223 17.94 -5.77 -26.17
C ILE A 223 18.18 -4.27 -26.36
N GLU A 224 19.24 -3.94 -27.10
CA GLU A 224 19.60 -2.55 -27.39
C GLU A 224 18.48 -1.86 -28.17
N GLY A 225 18.05 -0.68 -27.69
CA GLY A 225 16.97 0.08 -28.32
C GLY A 225 15.54 -0.44 -28.02
N PHE A 226 15.37 -1.47 -27.17
CA PHE A 226 14.01 -1.88 -26.76
C PHE A 226 13.43 -0.87 -25.77
N ASP A 227 12.42 -0.13 -26.22
CA ASP A 227 11.65 0.78 -25.37
C ASP A 227 10.35 0.11 -24.91
N VAL A 228 10.27 -0.14 -23.59
CA VAL A 228 9.09 -0.72 -22.94
C VAL A 228 7.85 0.16 -23.14
N ALA A 229 8.00 1.49 -23.09
CA ALA A 229 6.87 2.42 -23.22
C ALA A 229 6.26 2.34 -24.61
N SER A 230 7.08 2.33 -25.65
CA SER A 230 6.63 2.14 -27.04
C SER A 230 5.97 0.78 -27.25
N TYR A 231 6.51 -0.28 -26.65
CA TYR A 231 5.91 -1.61 -26.76
C TYR A 231 4.55 -1.70 -26.06
N THR A 232 4.39 -1.08 -24.89
CA THR A 232 3.11 -1.05 -24.16
C THR A 232 2.07 -0.21 -24.90
N CYS A 233 2.44 0.90 -25.54
CA CYS A 233 1.53 1.65 -26.40
C CYS A 233 0.96 0.80 -27.54
N LEU A 234 1.76 -0.03 -28.17
CA LEU A 234 1.32 -0.95 -29.22
C LEU A 234 0.33 -2.00 -28.70
N LEU A 235 0.53 -2.48 -27.45
CA LEU A 235 -0.43 -3.38 -26.79
C LEU A 235 -1.78 -2.70 -26.52
N TYR A 236 -1.81 -1.39 -26.28
CA TYR A 236 -3.05 -0.63 -26.08
C TYR A 236 -3.87 -0.51 -27.38
N THR A 237 -3.21 -0.40 -28.53
CA THR A 237 -3.88 -0.22 -29.83
C THR A 237 -4.35 -1.53 -30.44
N SER A 238 -3.71 -2.66 -30.16
CA SER A 238 -4.11 -3.99 -30.69
C SER A 238 -5.33 -4.59 -29.99
N ASP A 239 -5.53 -4.30 -28.70
CA ASP A 239 -6.71 -4.78 -27.95
C ASP A 239 -7.99 -3.92 -28.21
N ALA A 240 -7.87 -2.81 -28.93
CA ALA A 240 -9.00 -1.95 -29.30
C ALA A 240 -9.62 -2.33 -30.67
N ALA A 241 -9.07 -3.37 -31.32
CA ALA A 241 -9.48 -3.79 -32.67
C ALA A 241 -10.19 -5.17 -32.71
N ASP A 242 -10.51 -5.78 -31.55
CA ASP A 242 -11.32 -7.01 -31.43
C ASP A 242 -12.66 -6.76 -30.77
#